data_be36aa9a22229d91cf186f8c8cb1952e
#
_entry.id   be36aa9a22229d91cf186f8c8cb1952e
#
_cell.length_a   1.000
_cell.length_b   1.000
_cell.length_c   1.000
_cell.angle_alpha   90.00
_cell.angle_beta   90.00
_cell.angle_gamma   90.00
#
_symmetry.space_group_name_H-M   'P 1'
#
loop_
_entity.id
_entity.type
_entity.pdbx_description
1 polymer ?
#
loop_
_entity_poly.entity_id
_entity_poly.type
_entity_poly.pdbx_seq_one_letter_code
_entity_poly.pdbx_strand_id
1 'polypeptide(L)'
;MKNKNLKIFVLFFLCLIFLGYSYVIKYQDKLMGFCAEYYFKKNNIAKAQEYYEKAFELGLNDSKQREIYINSIINSPLTLNAQEKLIKFLENPKDDVARLKAEYFISDLKKEIHRKYPENFIASTVFNQKIMRWSEPSITYGFKENPEIPNYYKDEIRKAFIEWEKATKHQIYFSEVNTNPNIIIKFETENPANTEKKKYIVAYTTPIINLNTLDKMEIIFYLKDPFGKEFTENQIYNTALHEIAHALGFMGHSNNCENIMYFTKDTLIEHHDLREQLTEADINTIKLLYKIKPQITDKPDIIAEYAPFMVLGSEEEVNNKKIEEARLYIKKAPNLPAGYIDLAEEYVVAKDYKKAIKSLERALKYADTEEIRSMIYFNLAVTNFYIDSFDKALDYLEKSMKINDTEEKHYLLAEIYVREGETQKAIDEYSQLISKNPNNVEYTISLTNIYVLNRDFIKARKVLKSFFEKNPNEKTNPRFESYGILKFGL
;
A
#
# COMPACT_ATOMS: atom_id res chain seq x y z
N MET A 1 71.49 16.76 15.39
CA MET A 1 71.04 17.09 14.02
C MET A 1 70.25 15.93 13.31
N LYS A 2 70.61 14.66 13.52
CA LYS A 2 69.96 13.51 12.83
C LYS A 2 68.45 13.37 13.10
N ASN A 3 67.96 13.68 14.30
CA ASN A 3 66.51 13.49 14.64
C ASN A 3 65.60 14.58 14.06
N LYS A 4 66.08 15.73 13.66
CA LYS A 4 65.30 16.82 13.10
C LYS A 4 64.96 16.54 11.63
N ASN A 5 65.97 16.02 10.90
CA ASN A 5 65.79 15.66 9.49
C ASN A 5 64.87 14.45 9.28
N LEU A 6 64.89 13.47 10.19
CA LEU A 6 64.01 12.33 10.17
C LEU A 6 62.53 12.75 10.40
N LYS A 7 62.30 13.66 11.36
CA LYS A 7 60.93 14.19 11.60
C LYS A 7 60.38 14.98 10.40
N ILE A 8 61.22 15.77 9.74
CA ILE A 8 60.87 16.52 8.55
C ILE A 8 60.54 15.56 7.38
N PHE A 9 61.34 14.51 7.20
CA PHE A 9 61.12 13.50 6.18
C PHE A 9 59.79 12.71 6.40
N VAL A 10 59.53 12.30 7.64
CA VAL A 10 58.28 11.62 8.02
C VAL A 10 57.08 12.55 7.80
N LEU A 11 57.21 13.85 8.18
CA LEU A 11 56.13 14.82 7.97
C LEU A 11 55.86 15.04 6.47
N PHE A 12 56.89 15.15 5.66
CA PHE A 12 56.79 15.29 4.21
C PHE A 12 56.15 14.06 3.56
N PHE A 13 56.48 12.85 4.00
CA PHE A 13 55.92 11.61 3.52
C PHE A 13 54.44 11.47 3.92
N LEU A 14 54.07 11.87 5.15
CA LEU A 14 52.70 11.93 5.62
C LEU A 14 51.89 12.98 4.83
N CYS A 15 52.47 14.14 4.52
CA CYS A 15 51.86 15.15 3.65
C CYS A 15 51.62 14.62 2.22
N LEU A 16 52.54 13.86 1.64
CA LEU A 16 52.37 13.24 0.32
C LEU A 16 51.30 12.17 0.36
N ILE A 17 51.20 11.35 1.41
CA ILE A 17 50.14 10.38 1.59
C ILE A 17 48.81 11.11 1.74
N PHE A 18 48.73 12.16 2.54
CA PHE A 18 47.53 12.96 2.76
C PHE A 18 47.08 13.69 1.48
N LEU A 19 48.01 14.26 0.71
CA LEU A 19 47.71 14.87 -0.60
C LEU A 19 47.24 13.83 -1.60
N GLY A 20 47.88 12.66 -1.64
CA GLY A 20 47.46 11.54 -2.46
C GLY A 20 46.06 11.04 -2.07
N TYR A 21 45.79 10.91 -0.77
CA TYR A 21 44.47 10.52 -0.26
C TYR A 21 43.41 11.59 -0.57
N SER A 22 43.71 12.86 -0.39
CA SER A 22 42.82 13.98 -0.72
C SER A 22 42.55 14.05 -2.22
N TYR A 23 43.53 13.75 -3.06
CA TYR A 23 43.40 13.69 -4.50
C TYR A 23 42.49 12.52 -4.93
N VAL A 24 42.68 11.34 -4.33
CA VAL A 24 41.81 10.16 -4.60
C VAL A 24 40.38 10.45 -4.19
N ILE A 25 40.13 11.04 -3.04
CA ILE A 25 38.78 11.43 -2.62
C ILE A 25 38.16 12.43 -3.60
N LYS A 26 38.92 13.46 -4.01
CA LYS A 26 38.41 14.51 -4.93
C LYS A 26 38.01 14.01 -6.30
N TYR A 27 38.64 12.94 -6.79
CA TYR A 27 38.38 12.38 -8.14
C TYR A 27 37.87 10.95 -8.09
N GLN A 28 37.27 10.55 -6.97
CA GLN A 28 36.79 9.19 -6.75
C GLN A 28 35.71 8.81 -7.76
N ASP A 29 34.83 9.75 -8.14
CA ASP A 29 33.81 9.61 -9.18
C ASP A 29 34.42 9.21 -10.52
N LYS A 30 35.47 9.95 -10.98
CA LYS A 30 36.17 9.66 -12.24
C LYS A 30 36.93 8.33 -12.19
N LEU A 31 37.51 8.00 -11.05
CA LEU A 31 38.20 6.72 -10.86
C LEU A 31 37.23 5.54 -10.99
N MET A 32 36.03 5.65 -10.37
CA MET A 32 35.00 4.64 -10.50
C MET A 32 34.51 4.52 -11.96
N GLY A 33 34.32 5.65 -12.67
CA GLY A 33 33.99 5.66 -14.08
C GLY A 33 35.05 4.98 -14.96
N PHE A 34 36.35 5.20 -14.68
CA PHE A 34 37.43 4.53 -15.37
C PHE A 34 37.44 3.01 -15.09
N CYS A 35 37.20 2.60 -13.85
CA CYS A 35 37.04 1.18 -13.52
C CYS A 35 35.86 0.55 -14.25
N ALA A 36 34.74 1.26 -14.36
CA ALA A 36 33.59 0.81 -15.11
C ALA A 36 33.92 0.56 -16.59
N GLU A 37 34.58 1.49 -17.26
CA GLU A 37 35.01 1.32 -18.66
C GLU A 37 35.98 0.14 -18.82
N TYR A 38 36.91 -0.04 -17.87
CA TYR A 38 37.82 -1.18 -17.89
C TYR A 38 37.07 -2.52 -17.87
N TYR A 39 36.11 -2.68 -16.93
CA TYR A 39 35.32 -3.90 -16.85
C TYR A 39 34.39 -4.08 -18.04
N PHE A 40 33.84 -2.99 -18.58
CA PHE A 40 33.03 -3.03 -19.80
C PHE A 40 33.84 -3.57 -20.99
N LYS A 41 35.07 -3.04 -21.20
CA LYS A 41 36.00 -3.55 -22.25
C LYS A 41 36.40 -5.00 -22.05
N LYS A 42 36.38 -5.50 -20.81
CA LYS A 42 36.64 -6.90 -20.48
C LYS A 42 35.39 -7.78 -20.57
N ASN A 43 34.29 -7.26 -21.09
CA ASN A 43 32.97 -7.92 -21.16
C ASN A 43 32.43 -8.40 -19.81
N ASN A 44 32.86 -7.80 -18.71
CA ASN A 44 32.30 -8.04 -17.40
C ASN A 44 31.23 -7.01 -17.08
N ILE A 45 30.07 -7.17 -17.72
CA ILE A 45 28.97 -6.20 -17.72
C ILE A 45 28.45 -5.93 -16.29
N ALA A 46 28.27 -6.96 -15.47
CA ALA A 46 27.78 -6.82 -14.10
C ALA A 46 28.68 -5.91 -13.25
N LYS A 47 30.01 -6.14 -13.28
CA LYS A 47 30.97 -5.27 -12.60
C LYS A 47 31.03 -3.88 -13.20
N ALA A 48 30.93 -3.76 -14.51
CA ALA A 48 30.90 -2.43 -15.16
C ALA A 48 29.70 -1.62 -14.66
N GLN A 49 28.52 -2.20 -14.62
CA GLN A 49 27.30 -1.57 -14.10
C GLN A 49 27.49 -1.12 -12.65
N GLU A 50 28.00 -1.99 -11.75
CA GLU A 50 28.27 -1.67 -10.36
C GLU A 50 29.18 -0.43 -10.21
N TYR A 51 30.26 -0.36 -11.00
CA TYR A 51 31.18 0.78 -10.94
C TYR A 51 30.59 2.04 -11.56
N TYR A 52 29.74 1.96 -12.61
CA TYR A 52 29.01 3.11 -13.11
C TYR A 52 28.04 3.67 -12.08
N GLU A 53 27.27 2.81 -11.39
CA GLU A 53 26.35 3.23 -10.34
C GLU A 53 27.09 3.97 -9.23
N LYS A 54 28.20 3.42 -8.74
CA LYS A 54 29.07 4.09 -7.74
C LYS A 54 29.62 5.42 -8.24
N ALA A 55 30.05 5.50 -9.52
CA ALA A 55 30.55 6.73 -10.10
C ALA A 55 29.48 7.84 -10.15
N PHE A 56 28.25 7.46 -10.53
CA PHE A 56 27.11 8.40 -10.59
C PHE A 56 26.65 8.84 -9.20
N GLU A 57 26.65 7.94 -8.21
CA GLU A 57 26.37 8.28 -6.81
C GLU A 57 27.41 9.27 -6.25
N LEU A 58 28.67 9.14 -6.64
CA LEU A 58 29.76 10.07 -6.27
C LEU A 58 29.73 11.38 -7.07
N GLY A 59 28.80 11.54 -8.00
CA GLY A 59 28.60 12.80 -8.73
C GLY A 59 29.19 12.84 -10.15
N LEU A 60 29.68 11.73 -10.70
CA LEU A 60 30.15 11.68 -12.09
C LEU A 60 29.04 12.13 -13.04
N ASN A 61 29.31 13.17 -13.81
CA ASN A 61 28.39 13.72 -14.80
C ASN A 61 29.01 13.62 -16.20
N ASP A 62 29.06 12.40 -16.77
CA ASP A 62 29.60 12.12 -18.09
C ASP A 62 28.53 11.45 -18.95
N SER A 63 28.03 12.16 -19.96
CA SER A 63 26.95 11.72 -20.87
C SER A 63 27.29 10.42 -21.59
N LYS A 64 28.52 10.28 -22.05
CA LYS A 64 28.96 9.08 -22.78
C LYS A 64 28.94 7.85 -21.86
N GLN A 65 29.41 7.99 -20.63
CA GLN A 65 29.38 6.88 -19.68
C GLN A 65 27.96 6.51 -19.25
N ARG A 66 27.05 7.50 -19.13
CA ARG A 66 25.64 7.26 -18.88
C ARG A 66 24.99 6.49 -20.02
N GLU A 67 25.29 6.88 -21.27
CA GLU A 67 24.80 6.17 -22.45
C GLU A 67 25.33 4.72 -22.52
N ILE A 68 26.60 4.48 -22.24
CA ILE A 68 27.19 3.13 -22.19
C ILE A 68 26.51 2.30 -21.10
N TYR A 69 26.27 2.89 -19.92
CA TYR A 69 25.59 2.22 -18.83
C TYR A 69 24.17 1.78 -19.22
N ILE A 70 23.35 2.67 -19.79
CA ILE A 70 21.99 2.34 -20.22
C ILE A 70 22.01 1.28 -21.33
N ASN A 71 22.89 1.41 -22.32
CA ASN A 71 23.02 0.40 -23.37
C ASN A 71 23.42 -0.98 -22.80
N SER A 72 24.24 -1.00 -21.73
CA SER A 72 24.63 -2.25 -21.07
C SER A 72 23.46 -2.94 -20.39
N ILE A 73 22.48 -2.19 -19.89
CA ILE A 73 21.25 -2.71 -19.27
C ILE A 73 20.29 -3.19 -20.33
N ILE A 74 20.02 -2.37 -21.34
CA ILE A 74 19.05 -2.65 -22.42
C ILE A 74 19.47 -3.91 -23.23
N ASN A 75 20.75 -4.08 -23.48
CA ASN A 75 21.28 -5.21 -24.25
C ASN A 75 21.54 -6.46 -23.39
N SER A 76 21.30 -6.43 -22.10
CA SER A 76 21.36 -7.58 -21.22
C SER A 76 20.02 -8.29 -21.15
N PRO A 77 19.95 -9.57 -20.69
CA PRO A 77 18.67 -10.20 -20.39
C PRO A 77 17.86 -9.32 -19.44
N LEU A 78 16.59 -9.10 -19.76
CA LEU A 78 15.70 -8.25 -19.00
C LEU A 78 15.29 -8.95 -17.69
N THR A 79 16.16 -8.90 -16.71
CA THR A 79 15.91 -9.38 -15.35
C THR A 79 15.20 -8.32 -14.54
N LEU A 80 14.58 -8.72 -13.43
CA LEU A 80 13.99 -7.81 -12.46
C LEU A 80 15.01 -6.74 -11.99
N ASN A 81 16.25 -7.13 -11.72
CA ASN A 81 17.34 -6.24 -11.36
C ASN A 81 17.64 -5.19 -12.48
N ALA A 82 17.63 -5.61 -13.75
CA ALA A 82 17.80 -4.67 -14.87
C ALA A 82 16.67 -3.63 -14.94
N GLN A 83 15.44 -4.06 -14.72
CA GLN A 83 14.29 -3.16 -14.64
C GLN A 83 14.42 -2.15 -13.50
N GLU A 84 14.79 -2.61 -12.30
CA GLU A 84 15.01 -1.75 -11.12
C GLU A 84 16.13 -0.72 -11.36
N LYS A 85 17.22 -1.13 -12.03
CA LYS A 85 18.32 -0.23 -12.40
C LYS A 85 17.86 0.88 -13.38
N LEU A 86 17.03 0.55 -14.36
CA LEU A 86 16.47 1.54 -15.29
C LEU A 86 15.58 2.55 -14.56
N ILE A 87 14.74 2.09 -13.63
CA ILE A 87 13.88 2.96 -12.83
C ILE A 87 14.72 3.90 -11.97
N LYS A 88 15.70 3.35 -11.21
CA LYS A 88 16.61 4.15 -10.39
C LYS A 88 17.38 5.20 -11.22
N PHE A 89 17.78 4.84 -12.44
CA PHE A 89 18.44 5.79 -13.35
C PHE A 89 17.51 6.95 -13.75
N LEU A 90 16.23 6.67 -14.01
CA LEU A 90 15.25 7.69 -14.44
C LEU A 90 14.86 8.66 -13.30
N GLU A 91 15.12 8.35 -12.05
CA GLU A 91 14.93 9.29 -10.94
C GLU A 91 15.87 10.50 -11.05
N ASN A 92 17.07 10.33 -11.63
CA ASN A 92 18.03 11.42 -11.82
C ASN A 92 18.96 11.15 -13.03
N PRO A 93 18.44 11.19 -14.26
CA PRO A 93 19.17 10.74 -15.45
C PRO A 93 20.34 11.65 -15.84
N LYS A 94 20.27 12.97 -15.58
CA LYS A 94 21.28 14.01 -15.91
C LYS A 94 21.82 13.98 -17.36
N ASP A 95 21.16 13.24 -18.26
CA ASP A 95 21.52 13.12 -19.65
C ASP A 95 20.27 12.79 -20.47
N ASP A 96 19.94 13.63 -21.45
CA ASP A 96 18.70 13.51 -22.22
C ASP A 96 18.71 12.31 -23.18
N VAL A 97 19.84 11.97 -23.76
CA VAL A 97 19.92 10.84 -24.72
C VAL A 97 19.75 9.53 -23.98
N ALA A 98 20.46 9.35 -22.86
CA ALA A 98 20.34 8.16 -22.02
C ALA A 98 18.93 8.04 -21.43
N ARG A 99 18.32 9.17 -20.99
CA ARG A 99 16.94 9.23 -20.50
C ARG A 99 15.95 8.76 -21.56
N LEU A 100 16.00 9.33 -22.77
CA LEU A 100 15.09 8.95 -23.86
C LEU A 100 15.22 7.48 -24.24
N LYS A 101 16.43 6.91 -24.22
CA LYS A 101 16.65 5.47 -24.48
C LYS A 101 15.99 4.61 -23.40
N ALA A 102 16.14 4.97 -22.12
CA ALA A 102 15.54 4.23 -21.01
C ALA A 102 14.00 4.31 -21.06
N GLU A 103 13.45 5.52 -21.30
CA GLU A 103 12.00 5.74 -21.42
C GLU A 103 11.40 4.95 -22.60
N TYR A 104 12.07 4.98 -23.77
CA TYR A 104 11.64 4.22 -24.94
C TYR A 104 11.58 2.71 -24.65
N PHE A 105 12.63 2.18 -24.03
CA PHE A 105 12.70 0.77 -23.68
C PHE A 105 11.62 0.36 -22.68
N ILE A 106 11.37 1.17 -21.66
CA ILE A 106 10.29 0.95 -20.69
C ILE A 106 8.92 0.99 -21.37
N SER A 107 8.71 1.97 -22.27
CA SER A 107 7.46 2.08 -23.03
C SER A 107 7.21 0.84 -23.89
N ASP A 108 8.23 0.31 -24.52
CA ASP A 108 8.12 -0.88 -25.37
C ASP A 108 7.82 -2.14 -24.53
N LEU A 109 8.47 -2.27 -23.38
CA LEU A 109 8.17 -3.35 -22.44
C LEU A 109 6.72 -3.26 -21.91
N LYS A 110 6.24 -2.07 -21.55
CA LYS A 110 4.83 -1.86 -21.14
C LYS A 110 3.85 -2.31 -22.23
N LYS A 111 4.14 -1.99 -23.50
CA LYS A 111 3.32 -2.47 -24.63
C LYS A 111 3.34 -3.98 -24.78
N GLU A 112 4.49 -4.62 -24.57
CA GLU A 112 4.61 -6.07 -24.60
C GLU A 112 3.79 -6.72 -23.48
N ILE A 113 3.86 -6.20 -22.26
CA ILE A 113 3.07 -6.67 -21.12
C ILE A 113 1.57 -6.52 -21.43
N HIS A 114 1.15 -5.38 -21.94
CA HIS A 114 -0.25 -5.14 -22.32
C HIS A 114 -0.74 -6.10 -23.41
N ARG A 115 0.10 -6.40 -24.41
CA ARG A 115 -0.21 -7.39 -25.45
C ARG A 115 -0.33 -8.81 -24.91
N LYS A 116 0.47 -9.16 -23.88
CA LYS A 116 0.47 -10.48 -23.23
C LYS A 116 -0.68 -10.66 -22.24
N TYR A 117 -1.09 -9.57 -21.62
CA TYR A 117 -2.18 -9.53 -20.64
C TYR A 117 -3.16 -8.40 -21.01
N PRO A 118 -3.92 -8.56 -22.11
CA PRO A 118 -4.90 -7.55 -22.50
C PRO A 118 -6.06 -7.50 -21.51
N GLU A 119 -6.80 -6.39 -21.53
CA GLU A 119 -8.03 -6.21 -20.75
C GLU A 119 -7.87 -6.47 -19.23
N ASN A 120 -6.70 -6.17 -18.68
CA ASN A 120 -6.46 -6.26 -17.25
C ASN A 120 -6.79 -4.96 -16.52
N PHE A 121 -7.12 -5.06 -15.22
CA PHE A 121 -7.34 -3.93 -14.33
C PHE A 121 -6.34 -3.89 -13.15
N ILE A 122 -5.10 -4.30 -13.42
CA ILE A 122 -4.05 -4.42 -12.39
C ILE A 122 -3.81 -3.13 -11.59
N ALA A 123 -3.99 -1.95 -12.20
CA ALA A 123 -3.85 -0.68 -11.51
C ALA A 123 -4.88 -0.46 -10.40
N SER A 124 -6.04 -1.13 -10.48
CA SER A 124 -7.08 -1.09 -9.46
C SER A 124 -6.86 -2.10 -8.33
N THR A 125 -5.87 -3.00 -8.44
CA THR A 125 -5.62 -4.05 -7.42
C THR A 125 -4.70 -3.59 -6.29
N VAL A 126 -4.16 -2.38 -6.33
CA VAL A 126 -3.14 -1.92 -5.38
C VAL A 126 -3.73 -1.61 -4.00
N PHE A 127 -2.99 -1.95 -2.96
CA PHE A 127 -3.26 -1.57 -1.58
C PHE A 127 -2.34 -0.41 -1.17
N ASN A 128 -2.92 0.76 -0.90
CA ASN A 128 -2.13 1.97 -0.61
C ASN A 128 -0.98 2.17 -1.62
N GLN A 129 -1.29 2.05 -2.92
CA GLN A 129 -0.37 2.16 -4.05
C GLN A 129 0.72 1.06 -4.11
N LYS A 130 0.63 0.05 -3.29
CA LYS A 130 1.55 -1.08 -3.25
C LYS A 130 0.89 -2.34 -3.81
N ILE A 131 1.66 -3.14 -4.54
CA ILE A 131 1.26 -4.50 -4.89
C ILE A 131 1.34 -5.37 -3.64
N MET A 132 0.23 -5.99 -3.29
CA MET A 132 0.13 -6.98 -2.22
C MET A 132 -0.29 -8.32 -2.80
N ARG A 133 0.42 -9.38 -2.48
CA ARG A 133 0.07 -10.77 -2.81
C ARG A 133 0.92 -11.76 -2.01
N TRP A 134 0.51 -12.99 -2.02
CA TRP A 134 1.33 -14.09 -1.49
C TRP A 134 2.61 -14.25 -2.31
N SER A 135 3.69 -14.66 -1.66
CA SER A 135 4.98 -14.92 -2.32
C SER A 135 4.89 -16.09 -3.28
N GLU A 136 4.21 -17.14 -2.86
CA GLU A 136 4.04 -18.39 -3.59
C GLU A 136 2.62 -18.50 -4.15
N PRO A 137 2.45 -19.15 -5.30
CA PRO A 137 1.14 -19.42 -5.87
C PRO A 137 0.40 -20.57 -5.18
N SER A 138 1.04 -21.31 -4.27
CA SER A 138 0.45 -22.37 -3.47
C SER A 138 -0.08 -21.78 -2.15
N ILE A 139 -1.40 -21.65 -2.05
CA ILE A 139 -2.07 -20.91 -0.97
C ILE A 139 -2.95 -21.89 -0.18
N THR A 140 -2.82 -21.83 1.13
CA THR A 140 -3.67 -22.63 2.01
C THR A 140 -4.88 -21.83 2.49
N TYR A 141 -6.03 -22.48 2.60
CA TYR A 141 -7.22 -21.91 3.20
C TYR A 141 -7.82 -22.85 4.24
N GLY A 142 -8.61 -22.31 5.16
CA GLY A 142 -9.27 -23.12 6.19
C GLY A 142 -10.49 -22.44 6.77
N PHE A 143 -11.46 -23.25 7.14
CA PHE A 143 -12.70 -22.79 7.73
C PHE A 143 -12.59 -22.74 9.27
N LYS A 144 -13.10 -21.66 9.86
CA LYS A 144 -13.41 -21.66 11.30
C LYS A 144 -14.75 -22.35 11.54
N GLU A 145 -14.78 -23.20 12.54
CA GLU A 145 -16.00 -23.93 12.91
C GLU A 145 -17.07 -22.97 13.45
N ASN A 146 -18.28 -23.15 12.95
CA ASN A 146 -19.49 -22.54 13.44
C ASN A 146 -20.63 -23.55 13.21
N PRO A 147 -21.35 -23.99 14.28
CA PRO A 147 -22.38 -25.02 14.18
C PRO A 147 -23.61 -24.60 13.38
N GLU A 148 -23.80 -23.32 13.14
CA GLU A 148 -24.95 -22.76 12.41
C GLU A 148 -24.75 -22.69 10.90
N ILE A 149 -23.56 -23.08 10.37
CA ILE A 149 -23.25 -22.97 8.95
C ILE A 149 -24.10 -23.96 8.13
N PRO A 150 -24.89 -23.50 7.15
CA PRO A 150 -25.54 -24.39 6.20
C PRO A 150 -24.48 -25.20 5.42
N ASN A 151 -24.73 -26.50 5.22
CA ASN A 151 -23.74 -27.40 4.61
C ASN A 151 -23.25 -26.90 3.25
N TYR A 152 -24.14 -26.35 2.42
CA TYR A 152 -23.78 -25.89 1.08
C TYR A 152 -22.86 -24.66 1.06
N TYR A 153 -22.78 -23.85 2.14
CA TYR A 153 -21.90 -22.67 2.16
C TYR A 153 -20.44 -23.07 1.94
N LYS A 154 -19.93 -24.02 2.73
CA LYS A 154 -18.56 -24.51 2.57
C LYS A 154 -18.32 -25.13 1.18
N ASP A 155 -19.31 -25.83 0.65
CA ASP A 155 -19.19 -26.48 -0.66
C ASP A 155 -19.15 -25.46 -1.80
N GLU A 156 -19.96 -24.41 -1.75
CA GLU A 156 -19.94 -23.36 -2.77
C GLU A 156 -18.65 -22.53 -2.70
N ILE A 157 -18.12 -22.25 -1.51
CA ILE A 157 -16.82 -21.60 -1.35
C ILE A 157 -15.69 -22.47 -1.91
N ARG A 158 -15.70 -23.79 -1.67
CA ARG A 158 -14.73 -24.72 -2.27
C ARG A 158 -14.80 -24.72 -3.80
N LYS A 159 -16.00 -24.67 -4.37
CA LYS A 159 -16.18 -24.58 -5.82
C LYS A 159 -15.58 -23.29 -6.38
N ALA A 160 -15.68 -22.18 -5.68
CA ALA A 160 -15.09 -20.91 -6.08
C ALA A 160 -13.55 -20.95 -6.06
N PHE A 161 -12.92 -21.57 -5.08
CA PHE A 161 -11.46 -21.83 -5.09
C PHE A 161 -11.05 -22.67 -6.29
N ILE A 162 -11.77 -23.75 -6.56
CA ILE A 162 -11.52 -24.63 -7.73
C ILE A 162 -11.66 -23.85 -9.05
N GLU A 163 -12.60 -22.91 -9.13
CA GLU A 163 -12.79 -22.11 -10.33
C GLU A 163 -11.59 -21.16 -10.58
N TRP A 164 -11.09 -20.51 -9.57
CA TRP A 164 -9.87 -19.71 -9.70
C TRP A 164 -8.66 -20.56 -10.10
N GLU A 165 -8.51 -21.75 -9.55
CA GLU A 165 -7.44 -22.68 -9.90
C GLU A 165 -7.52 -23.10 -11.38
N LYS A 166 -8.70 -23.48 -11.86
CA LYS A 166 -8.95 -23.83 -13.26
C LYS A 166 -8.71 -22.65 -14.21
N ALA A 167 -9.26 -21.49 -13.89
CA ALA A 167 -9.16 -20.28 -14.71
C ALA A 167 -7.71 -19.83 -14.88
N THR A 168 -6.88 -19.99 -13.87
CA THR A 168 -5.45 -19.71 -13.94
C THR A 168 -4.64 -20.85 -14.59
N LYS A 169 -5.29 -21.91 -15.06
CA LYS A 169 -4.65 -23.14 -15.58
C LYS A 169 -3.64 -23.72 -14.59
N HIS A 170 -4.07 -23.80 -13.35
CA HIS A 170 -3.24 -24.29 -12.24
C HIS A 170 -1.93 -23.51 -12.04
N GLN A 171 -1.89 -22.21 -12.37
CA GLN A 171 -0.79 -21.33 -11.98
C GLN A 171 -0.90 -20.90 -10.52
N ILE A 172 -2.11 -20.94 -9.94
CA ILE A 172 -2.39 -20.76 -8.53
C ILE A 172 -3.05 -22.05 -8.03
N TYR A 173 -2.62 -22.52 -6.87
CA TYR A 173 -3.12 -23.74 -6.25
C TYR A 173 -3.67 -23.47 -4.88
N PHE A 174 -4.74 -24.16 -4.53
CA PHE A 174 -5.33 -24.06 -3.20
C PHE A 174 -5.33 -25.41 -2.48
N SER A 175 -5.08 -25.37 -1.18
CA SER A 175 -5.15 -26.55 -0.31
C SER A 175 -5.92 -26.22 0.95
N GLU A 176 -6.98 -26.98 1.24
CA GLU A 176 -7.70 -26.86 2.49
C GLU A 176 -6.90 -27.46 3.64
N VAL A 177 -6.72 -26.70 4.72
CA VAL A 177 -5.97 -27.14 5.91
C VAL A 177 -6.70 -26.73 7.19
N ASN A 178 -6.55 -27.53 8.24
CA ASN A 178 -7.19 -27.26 9.54
C ASN A 178 -6.37 -26.35 10.46
N THR A 179 -5.05 -26.23 10.18
CA THR A 179 -4.15 -25.49 11.06
C THR A 179 -3.37 -24.45 10.28
N ASN A 180 -3.34 -23.23 10.80
CA ASN A 180 -2.55 -22.12 10.31
C ASN A 180 -2.66 -21.82 8.80
N PRO A 181 -3.87 -21.72 8.21
CA PRO A 181 -4.04 -21.40 6.80
C PRO A 181 -3.56 -19.96 6.46
N ASN A 182 -3.23 -19.71 5.21
CA ASN A 182 -3.00 -18.38 4.67
C ASN A 182 -4.30 -17.55 4.67
N ILE A 183 -5.40 -18.18 4.22
CA ILE A 183 -6.73 -17.56 4.15
C ILE A 183 -7.62 -18.22 5.21
N ILE A 184 -8.12 -17.42 6.13
CA ILE A 184 -9.04 -17.87 7.19
C ILE A 184 -10.46 -17.50 6.78
N ILE A 185 -11.35 -18.48 6.67
CA ILE A 185 -12.77 -18.27 6.36
C ILE A 185 -13.57 -18.38 7.65
N LYS A 186 -14.25 -17.30 8.00
CA LYS A 186 -15.10 -17.18 9.19
C LYS A 186 -16.57 -16.99 8.78
N PHE A 187 -17.45 -17.31 9.70
CA PHE A 187 -18.89 -17.14 9.52
C PHE A 187 -19.47 -16.42 10.72
N GLU A 188 -20.23 -15.37 10.46
CA GLU A 188 -20.87 -14.55 11.48
C GLU A 188 -22.39 -14.57 11.27
N THR A 189 -23.15 -14.65 12.36
CA THR A 189 -24.61 -14.72 12.31
C THR A 189 -25.22 -13.32 12.15
N GLU A 190 -24.66 -12.33 12.84
CA GLU A 190 -25.17 -10.96 12.83
C GLU A 190 -24.58 -10.19 11.65
N ASN A 191 -25.44 -9.68 10.79
CA ASN A 191 -25.07 -8.81 9.69
C ASN A 191 -25.23 -7.33 10.10
N PRO A 192 -24.17 -6.53 10.16
CA PRO A 192 -24.21 -5.16 10.63
C PRO A 192 -24.88 -4.18 9.66
N ALA A 193 -25.24 -4.63 8.47
CA ALA A 193 -25.83 -3.76 7.47
C ALA A 193 -27.21 -3.23 7.91
N ASN A 194 -27.46 -1.96 7.62
CA ASN A 194 -28.70 -1.29 8.00
C ASN A 194 -29.89 -1.85 7.22
N THR A 195 -30.85 -2.43 7.95
CA THR A 195 -32.03 -3.09 7.43
C THR A 195 -33.01 -2.19 6.68
N GLU A 196 -32.98 -0.87 6.96
CA GLU A 196 -33.95 0.06 6.36
C GLU A 196 -33.74 0.28 4.86
N LYS A 197 -32.60 -0.08 4.30
CA LYS A 197 -32.20 0.32 2.93
C LYS A 197 -31.93 -0.79 1.95
N LYS A 198 -32.26 -2.02 2.23
CA LYS A 198 -32.10 -3.15 1.30
C LYS A 198 -30.66 -3.38 0.78
N LYS A 199 -29.65 -2.74 1.38
CA LYS A 199 -28.24 -3.02 1.09
C LYS A 199 -27.64 -3.80 2.24
N TYR A 200 -27.06 -4.94 1.95
CA TYR A 200 -26.40 -5.78 2.94
C TYR A 200 -25.13 -6.39 2.36
N ILE A 201 -24.20 -6.65 3.24
CA ILE A 201 -22.94 -7.29 2.89
C ILE A 201 -23.13 -8.79 3.03
N VAL A 202 -22.75 -9.58 2.03
CA VAL A 202 -22.76 -11.04 2.10
C VAL A 202 -21.46 -11.55 2.73
N ALA A 203 -20.32 -10.94 2.34
CA ALA A 203 -19.02 -11.21 2.92
C ALA A 203 -18.10 -10.01 2.72
N TYR A 204 -16.93 -10.04 3.36
CA TYR A 204 -15.84 -9.11 3.12
C TYR A 204 -14.50 -9.74 3.45
N THR A 205 -13.43 -9.24 2.82
CA THR A 205 -12.06 -9.70 3.02
C THR A 205 -11.19 -8.62 3.63
N THR A 206 -10.39 -9.00 4.64
CA THR A 206 -9.48 -8.09 5.34
C THR A 206 -8.08 -8.71 5.42
N PRO A 207 -7.01 -7.97 5.01
CA PRO A 207 -5.65 -8.39 5.21
C PRO A 207 -5.19 -8.16 6.66
N ILE A 208 -4.46 -9.11 7.23
CA ILE A 208 -3.72 -8.94 8.48
C ILE A 208 -2.26 -8.70 8.09
N ILE A 209 -1.79 -7.47 8.33
CA ILE A 209 -0.47 -7.01 7.93
C ILE A 209 0.33 -6.61 9.18
N ASN A 210 1.54 -7.16 9.32
CA ASN A 210 2.50 -6.82 10.35
C ASN A 210 3.74 -6.17 9.71
N LEU A 211 3.98 -4.88 9.93
CA LEU A 211 5.18 -4.15 9.44
C LEU A 211 5.47 -4.35 7.93
N ASN A 212 4.47 -4.27 7.06
CA ASN A 212 4.54 -4.57 5.62
C ASN A 212 4.69 -6.06 5.27
N THR A 213 4.55 -6.98 6.21
CA THR A 213 4.49 -8.42 5.95
C THR A 213 3.04 -8.87 5.99
N LEU A 214 2.57 -9.51 4.93
CA LEU A 214 1.25 -10.13 4.88
C LEU A 214 1.28 -11.39 5.75
N ASP A 215 0.54 -11.40 6.85
CA ASP A 215 0.46 -12.54 7.74
C ASP A 215 -0.68 -13.48 7.33
N LYS A 216 -1.90 -12.94 7.20
CA LYS A 216 -3.13 -13.68 6.88
C LYS A 216 -4.04 -12.84 6.02
N MET A 217 -4.99 -13.52 5.36
CA MET A 217 -6.22 -12.94 4.84
C MET A 217 -7.41 -13.53 5.60
N GLU A 218 -8.35 -12.71 6.02
CA GLU A 218 -9.59 -13.17 6.62
C GLU A 218 -10.76 -12.87 5.68
N ILE A 219 -11.54 -13.89 5.35
CA ILE A 219 -12.81 -13.75 4.64
C ILE A 219 -13.92 -14.03 5.64
N ILE A 220 -14.82 -13.08 5.85
CA ILE A 220 -15.94 -13.21 6.78
C ILE A 220 -17.22 -13.26 5.95
N PHE A 221 -17.93 -14.38 6.03
CA PHE A 221 -19.26 -14.57 5.44
C PHE A 221 -20.33 -14.38 6.50
N TYR A 222 -21.38 -13.67 6.17
CA TYR A 222 -22.58 -13.64 6.99
C TYR A 222 -23.48 -14.83 6.65
N LEU A 223 -24.10 -15.42 7.66
CA LEU A 223 -24.97 -16.59 7.46
C LEU A 223 -26.35 -16.20 6.93
N LYS A 224 -26.81 -15.00 7.26
CA LYS A 224 -28.13 -14.49 6.88
C LYS A 224 -28.06 -13.03 6.48
N ASP A 225 -29.00 -12.63 5.67
CA ASP A 225 -29.25 -11.22 5.39
C ASP A 225 -29.82 -10.53 6.66
N PRO A 226 -29.92 -9.19 6.69
CA PRO A 226 -30.49 -8.45 7.81
C PRO A 226 -31.96 -8.80 8.12
N PHE A 227 -32.65 -9.49 7.24
CA PHE A 227 -34.03 -9.95 7.44
C PHE A 227 -34.12 -11.40 7.94
N GLY A 228 -32.97 -12.03 8.20
CA GLY A 228 -32.89 -13.41 8.72
C GLY A 228 -33.00 -14.49 7.63
N LYS A 229 -32.99 -14.12 6.35
CA LYS A 229 -33.02 -15.06 5.21
C LYS A 229 -31.61 -15.55 4.90
N GLU A 230 -31.46 -16.86 4.67
CA GLU A 230 -30.21 -17.45 4.18
C GLU A 230 -29.92 -17.03 2.73
N PHE A 231 -28.64 -16.91 2.39
CA PHE A 231 -28.22 -16.65 1.01
C PHE A 231 -28.33 -17.91 0.17
N THR A 232 -28.60 -17.75 -1.13
CA THR A 232 -28.66 -18.87 -2.07
C THR A 232 -27.27 -19.45 -2.37
N GLU A 233 -27.21 -20.66 -2.92
CA GLU A 233 -25.96 -21.28 -3.39
C GLU A 233 -25.20 -20.36 -4.35
N ASN A 234 -25.89 -19.73 -5.31
CA ASN A 234 -25.28 -18.85 -6.30
C ASN A 234 -24.77 -17.55 -5.66
N GLN A 235 -25.50 -16.98 -4.69
CA GLN A 235 -25.06 -15.80 -3.96
C GLN A 235 -23.76 -16.10 -3.19
N ILE A 236 -23.69 -17.24 -2.50
CA ILE A 236 -22.46 -17.63 -1.78
C ILE A 236 -21.31 -17.89 -2.75
N TYR A 237 -21.57 -18.59 -3.86
CA TYR A 237 -20.53 -18.87 -4.85
C TYR A 237 -20.00 -17.61 -5.51
N ASN A 238 -20.86 -16.70 -5.97
CA ASN A 238 -20.47 -15.46 -6.63
C ASN A 238 -19.70 -14.53 -5.67
N THR A 239 -20.19 -14.42 -4.44
CA THR A 239 -19.48 -13.69 -3.38
C THR A 239 -18.13 -14.32 -3.07
N ALA A 240 -18.06 -15.65 -3.00
CA ALA A 240 -16.79 -16.34 -2.76
C ALA A 240 -15.77 -16.10 -3.89
N LEU A 241 -16.21 -16.07 -5.17
CA LEU A 241 -15.31 -15.70 -6.27
C LEU A 241 -14.72 -14.30 -6.08
N HIS A 242 -15.54 -13.32 -5.67
CA HIS A 242 -15.13 -11.95 -5.40
C HIS A 242 -14.16 -11.86 -4.22
N GLU A 243 -14.53 -12.42 -3.07
CA GLU A 243 -13.75 -12.33 -1.84
C GLU A 243 -12.42 -13.11 -1.92
N ILE A 244 -12.41 -14.23 -2.65
CA ILE A 244 -11.16 -14.96 -2.93
C ILE A 244 -10.20 -14.10 -3.76
N ALA A 245 -10.69 -13.33 -4.73
CA ALA A 245 -9.84 -12.41 -5.48
C ALA A 245 -9.19 -11.35 -4.57
N HIS A 246 -9.93 -10.79 -3.62
CA HIS A 246 -9.36 -9.93 -2.59
C HIS A 246 -8.28 -10.68 -1.78
N ALA A 247 -8.56 -11.90 -1.36
CA ALA A 247 -7.61 -12.71 -0.60
C ALA A 247 -6.37 -13.12 -1.42
N LEU A 248 -6.43 -13.06 -2.74
CA LEU A 248 -5.30 -13.27 -3.65
C LEU A 248 -4.47 -11.99 -3.88
N GLY A 249 -4.98 -10.82 -3.49
CA GLY A 249 -4.29 -9.54 -3.59
C GLY A 249 -4.98 -8.49 -4.46
N PHE A 250 -6.20 -8.72 -4.95
CA PHE A 250 -7.01 -7.68 -5.59
C PHE A 250 -7.60 -6.77 -4.52
N MET A 251 -6.89 -5.70 -4.15
CA MET A 251 -7.32 -4.83 -3.05
C MET A 251 -8.23 -3.69 -3.47
N GLY A 252 -8.57 -3.61 -4.73
CA GLY A 252 -9.54 -2.68 -5.29
C GLY A 252 -10.49 -3.39 -6.26
N HIS A 253 -11.34 -2.62 -6.91
CA HIS A 253 -12.44 -3.13 -7.73
C HIS A 253 -12.30 -2.75 -9.20
N SER A 254 -12.93 -3.51 -10.09
CA SER A 254 -13.05 -3.20 -11.51
C SER A 254 -14.21 -2.24 -11.76
N ASN A 255 -14.08 -1.40 -12.78
CA ASN A 255 -15.15 -0.51 -13.25
C ASN A 255 -16.04 -1.16 -14.33
N ASN A 256 -15.69 -2.35 -14.77
CA ASN A 256 -16.52 -3.10 -15.73
C ASN A 256 -17.47 -4.04 -14.98
N CYS A 257 -18.78 -3.84 -15.17
CA CYS A 257 -19.82 -4.63 -14.49
C CYS A 257 -19.83 -6.13 -14.85
N GLU A 258 -19.13 -6.53 -15.90
CA GLU A 258 -18.98 -7.93 -16.27
C GLU A 258 -17.95 -8.67 -15.43
N ASN A 259 -16.95 -7.95 -14.88
CA ASN A 259 -15.89 -8.55 -14.09
C ASN A 259 -16.37 -8.95 -12.70
N ILE A 260 -15.83 -10.04 -12.16
CA ILE A 260 -16.17 -10.50 -10.81
C ILE A 260 -15.85 -9.44 -9.74
N MET A 261 -14.81 -8.63 -9.99
CA MET A 261 -14.38 -7.56 -9.10
C MET A 261 -15.11 -6.24 -9.30
N TYR A 262 -16.29 -6.25 -9.92
CA TYR A 262 -17.11 -5.05 -10.00
C TYR A 262 -17.61 -4.63 -8.62
N PHE A 263 -17.49 -3.33 -8.32
CA PHE A 263 -17.74 -2.74 -7.00
C PHE A 263 -19.16 -2.93 -6.46
N THR A 264 -20.17 -2.88 -7.33
CA THR A 264 -21.57 -3.00 -6.94
C THR A 264 -22.26 -4.11 -7.73
N LYS A 265 -21.82 -5.33 -7.54
CA LYS A 265 -22.72 -6.43 -7.92
C LYS A 265 -23.80 -6.45 -6.86
N ASP A 266 -24.84 -5.67 -7.13
CA ASP A 266 -26.02 -5.58 -6.28
C ASP A 266 -26.62 -6.99 -6.15
N THR A 267 -26.30 -7.64 -5.04
CA THR A 267 -26.99 -8.84 -4.58
C THR A 267 -28.49 -8.60 -4.38
N LEU A 268 -28.93 -7.36 -4.54
CA LEU A 268 -30.31 -6.88 -4.38
C LEU A 268 -31.19 -7.01 -5.60
N ILE A 269 -30.63 -7.30 -6.76
CA ILE A 269 -31.48 -7.48 -7.93
C ILE A 269 -32.04 -8.90 -7.83
N GLU A 270 -33.30 -9.01 -7.41
CA GLU A 270 -34.09 -10.23 -7.31
C GLU A 270 -34.14 -11.06 -8.64
N HIS A 271 -33.47 -10.57 -9.69
CA HIS A 271 -33.51 -11.13 -11.03
C HIS A 271 -32.26 -11.91 -11.45
N HIS A 272 -31.19 -11.99 -10.62
CA HIS A 272 -29.93 -12.63 -11.01
C HIS A 272 -29.43 -13.63 -9.97
N ASP A 273 -30.21 -14.65 -9.64
CA ASP A 273 -29.71 -15.87 -9.00
C ASP A 273 -28.98 -16.75 -10.03
N LEU A 274 -28.12 -16.13 -10.86
CA LEU A 274 -27.30 -16.81 -11.84
C LEU A 274 -25.88 -16.95 -11.31
N ARG A 275 -25.27 -18.08 -11.62
CA ARG A 275 -23.87 -18.33 -11.30
C ARG A 275 -22.97 -17.52 -12.24
N GLU A 276 -22.12 -16.71 -11.67
CA GLU A 276 -21.18 -15.88 -12.42
C GLU A 276 -19.97 -16.68 -12.88
N GLN A 277 -19.27 -16.15 -13.89
CA GLN A 277 -18.03 -16.71 -14.44
C GLN A 277 -16.94 -15.65 -14.41
N LEU A 278 -15.70 -16.11 -14.25
CA LEU A 278 -14.54 -15.23 -14.36
C LEU A 278 -14.35 -14.78 -15.81
N THR A 279 -14.17 -13.48 -16.00
CA THR A 279 -13.89 -12.91 -17.32
C THR A 279 -12.41 -13.07 -17.69
N GLU A 280 -12.09 -12.85 -18.96
CA GLU A 280 -10.70 -12.77 -19.42
C GLU A 280 -9.91 -11.67 -18.66
N ALA A 281 -10.56 -10.54 -18.34
CA ALA A 281 -9.97 -9.46 -17.57
C ALA A 281 -9.61 -9.89 -16.14
N ASP A 282 -10.49 -10.61 -15.46
CA ASP A 282 -10.21 -11.18 -14.13
C ASP A 282 -9.01 -12.13 -14.19
N ILE A 283 -9.00 -13.03 -15.19
CA ILE A 283 -7.96 -14.04 -15.38
C ILE A 283 -6.61 -13.39 -15.76
N ASN A 284 -6.60 -12.40 -16.65
CA ASN A 284 -5.38 -11.71 -17.04
C ASN A 284 -4.80 -10.91 -15.89
N THR A 285 -5.67 -10.26 -15.10
CA THR A 285 -5.24 -9.48 -13.94
C THR A 285 -4.55 -10.36 -12.91
N ILE A 286 -5.13 -11.50 -12.54
CA ILE A 286 -4.51 -12.40 -11.55
C ILE A 286 -3.20 -13.00 -12.06
N LYS A 287 -3.14 -13.41 -13.33
CA LYS A 287 -1.91 -13.93 -13.94
C LYS A 287 -0.80 -12.88 -13.94
N LEU A 288 -1.12 -11.65 -14.27
CA LEU A 288 -0.17 -10.54 -14.26
C LEU A 288 0.26 -10.19 -12.83
N LEU A 289 -0.67 -10.15 -11.87
CA LEU A 289 -0.39 -9.87 -10.46
C LEU A 289 0.71 -10.79 -9.91
N TYR A 290 0.63 -12.09 -10.22
CA TYR A 290 1.63 -13.08 -9.76
C TYR A 290 2.95 -13.05 -10.54
N LYS A 291 3.08 -12.20 -11.57
CA LYS A 291 4.34 -11.91 -12.27
C LYS A 291 5.03 -10.64 -11.77
N ILE A 292 4.35 -9.81 -10.97
CA ILE A 292 4.88 -8.56 -10.45
C ILE A 292 5.52 -8.79 -9.08
N LYS A 293 6.63 -8.10 -8.81
CA LYS A 293 7.27 -8.08 -7.49
C LYS A 293 6.34 -7.40 -6.49
N PRO A 294 5.86 -8.10 -5.43
CA PRO A 294 5.04 -7.46 -4.41
C PRO A 294 5.89 -6.59 -3.50
N GLN A 295 5.24 -5.60 -2.92
CA GLN A 295 5.81 -4.70 -1.91
C GLN A 295 5.28 -5.08 -0.52
N ILE A 296 4.17 -5.85 -0.47
CA ILE A 296 3.61 -6.47 0.74
C ILE A 296 3.40 -7.95 0.43
N THR A 297 4.05 -8.82 1.18
CA THR A 297 4.00 -10.28 0.97
C THR A 297 4.37 -11.02 2.25
N ASP A 298 4.09 -12.31 2.31
CA ASP A 298 4.38 -13.18 3.46
C ASP A 298 5.86 -13.56 3.60
N LYS A 299 6.62 -13.57 2.50
CA LYS A 299 8.05 -13.89 2.48
C LYS A 299 8.85 -12.92 1.62
N PRO A 300 10.09 -12.56 2.00
CA PRO A 300 10.91 -11.64 1.21
C PRO A 300 11.40 -12.23 -0.11
N ASP A 301 11.68 -13.54 -0.17
CA ASP A 301 12.18 -14.22 -1.37
C ASP A 301 11.00 -14.61 -2.25
N ILE A 302 10.90 -13.96 -3.40
CA ILE A 302 9.81 -14.14 -4.35
C ILE A 302 10.32 -14.35 -5.77
N ILE A 303 9.57 -15.11 -6.55
CA ILE A 303 9.76 -15.19 -8.01
C ILE A 303 8.87 -14.12 -8.66
N ALA A 304 9.47 -13.18 -9.38
CA ALA A 304 8.76 -12.14 -10.11
C ALA A 304 9.46 -11.83 -11.43
N GLU A 305 8.68 -11.50 -12.46
CA GLU A 305 9.19 -11.13 -13.78
C GLU A 305 9.25 -9.62 -13.98
N TYR A 306 8.35 -8.89 -13.33
CA TYR A 306 8.18 -7.45 -13.53
C TYR A 306 8.31 -6.66 -12.23
N ALA A 307 9.02 -5.54 -12.28
CA ALA A 307 8.97 -4.54 -11.23
C ALA A 307 7.60 -3.82 -11.28
N PRO A 308 7.03 -3.40 -10.12
CA PRO A 308 5.72 -2.76 -10.07
C PRO A 308 5.59 -1.57 -11.04
N PHE A 309 6.61 -0.73 -11.13
CA PHE A 309 6.64 0.42 -12.02
C PHE A 309 6.44 0.06 -13.52
N MET A 310 6.90 -1.10 -13.96
CA MET A 310 6.76 -1.52 -15.36
C MET A 310 5.31 -1.77 -15.75
N VAL A 311 4.47 -2.06 -14.77
CA VAL A 311 3.05 -2.41 -14.99
C VAL A 311 2.14 -1.28 -14.54
N LEU A 312 2.39 -0.73 -13.35
CA LEU A 312 1.54 0.32 -12.78
C LEU A 312 1.89 1.71 -13.32
N GLY A 313 3.16 1.95 -13.66
CA GLY A 313 3.67 3.27 -13.99
C GLY A 313 4.16 4.04 -12.77
N SER A 314 4.28 5.35 -12.92
CA SER A 314 4.59 6.24 -11.80
C SER A 314 3.37 6.36 -10.88
N GLU A 315 3.61 6.83 -9.64
CA GLU A 315 2.55 7.13 -8.68
C GLU A 315 1.50 8.09 -9.27
N GLU A 316 1.95 9.09 -10.04
CA GLU A 316 1.09 10.03 -10.74
C GLU A 316 0.25 9.36 -11.84
N GLU A 317 0.84 8.46 -12.65
CA GLU A 317 0.11 7.70 -13.67
C GLU A 317 -0.96 6.81 -13.06
N VAL A 318 -0.64 6.10 -11.98
CA VAL A 318 -1.59 5.26 -11.25
C VAL A 318 -2.74 6.09 -10.69
N ASN A 319 -2.43 7.21 -10.05
CA ASN A 319 -3.44 8.10 -9.48
C ASN A 319 -4.33 8.72 -10.55
N ASN A 320 -3.77 9.20 -11.66
CA ASN A 320 -4.56 9.74 -12.78
C ASN A 320 -5.51 8.70 -13.36
N LYS A 321 -5.07 7.45 -13.48
CA LYS A 321 -5.92 6.35 -13.96
C LYS A 321 -7.09 6.09 -13.01
N LYS A 322 -6.85 6.03 -11.71
CA LYS A 322 -7.90 5.87 -10.70
C LYS A 322 -8.90 7.04 -10.69
N ILE A 323 -8.41 8.27 -10.86
CA ILE A 323 -9.28 9.45 -11.02
C ILE A 323 -10.22 9.30 -12.22
N GLU A 324 -9.71 8.85 -13.37
CA GLU A 324 -10.53 8.63 -14.56
C GLU A 324 -11.52 7.47 -14.36
N GLU A 325 -11.13 6.44 -13.66
CA GLU A 325 -11.99 5.32 -13.28
C GLU A 325 -13.16 5.79 -12.39
N ALA A 326 -12.88 6.54 -11.34
CA ALA A 326 -13.90 7.13 -10.46
C ALA A 326 -14.86 8.06 -11.25
N ARG A 327 -14.34 8.86 -12.19
CA ARG A 327 -15.17 9.69 -13.07
C ARG A 327 -16.07 8.87 -13.99
N LEU A 328 -15.56 7.77 -14.52
CA LEU A 328 -16.36 6.86 -15.35
C LEU A 328 -17.47 6.21 -14.53
N TYR A 329 -17.18 5.82 -13.30
CA TYR A 329 -18.18 5.32 -12.38
C TYR A 329 -19.28 6.36 -12.10
N ILE A 330 -18.91 7.60 -11.78
CA ILE A 330 -19.88 8.70 -11.61
C ILE A 330 -20.74 8.89 -12.86
N LYS A 331 -20.16 8.77 -14.07
CA LYS A 331 -20.93 8.89 -15.32
C LYS A 331 -21.96 7.79 -15.46
N LYS A 332 -21.66 6.57 -15.01
CA LYS A 332 -22.59 5.44 -15.04
C LYS A 332 -23.64 5.50 -13.93
N ALA A 333 -23.27 6.00 -12.76
CA ALA A 333 -24.10 6.05 -11.56
C ALA A 333 -24.05 7.44 -10.88
N PRO A 334 -24.58 8.50 -11.51
CA PRO A 334 -24.38 9.88 -11.08
C PRO A 334 -25.05 10.26 -9.74
N ASN A 335 -25.96 9.44 -9.27
CA ASN A 335 -26.71 9.67 -8.03
C ASN A 335 -26.25 8.81 -6.86
N LEU A 336 -25.14 8.06 -7.03
CA LEU A 336 -24.54 7.27 -5.95
C LEU A 336 -23.40 8.03 -5.30
N PRO A 337 -23.33 8.11 -3.95
CA PRO A 337 -22.26 8.81 -3.24
C PRO A 337 -20.88 8.14 -3.43
N ALA A 338 -20.83 6.83 -3.60
CA ALA A 338 -19.61 6.04 -3.65
C ALA A 338 -18.60 6.58 -4.68
N GLY A 339 -18.97 6.77 -5.94
CA GLY A 339 -18.06 7.27 -6.96
C GLY A 339 -17.49 8.67 -6.66
N TYR A 340 -18.22 9.51 -5.96
CA TYR A 340 -17.72 10.83 -5.53
C TYR A 340 -16.78 10.71 -4.32
N ILE A 341 -16.98 9.71 -3.45
CA ILE A 341 -16.09 9.40 -2.33
C ILE A 341 -14.78 8.88 -2.87
N ASP A 342 -14.80 7.88 -3.77
CA ASP A 342 -13.61 7.35 -4.43
C ASP A 342 -12.81 8.46 -5.13
N LEU A 343 -13.51 9.32 -5.89
CA LEU A 343 -12.88 10.44 -6.56
C LEU A 343 -12.23 11.42 -5.59
N ALA A 344 -12.83 11.63 -4.42
CA ALA A 344 -12.28 12.49 -3.39
C ALA A 344 -11.02 11.88 -2.75
N GLU A 345 -11.03 10.58 -2.48
CA GLU A 345 -9.87 9.86 -1.94
C GLU A 345 -8.67 9.96 -2.87
N GLU A 346 -8.88 9.73 -4.18
CA GLU A 346 -7.80 9.88 -5.17
C GLU A 346 -7.29 11.33 -5.28
N TYR A 347 -8.16 12.33 -5.11
CA TYR A 347 -7.72 13.72 -5.01
C TYR A 347 -6.95 14.03 -3.72
N VAL A 348 -7.26 13.39 -2.60
CA VAL A 348 -6.46 13.48 -1.36
C VAL A 348 -5.08 12.89 -1.58
N VAL A 349 -4.97 11.72 -2.20
CA VAL A 349 -3.70 11.09 -2.59
C VAL A 349 -2.88 12.02 -3.50
N ALA A 350 -3.53 12.65 -4.49
CA ALA A 350 -2.90 13.65 -5.37
C ALA A 350 -2.64 15.01 -4.67
N LYS A 351 -2.98 15.15 -3.39
CA LYS A 351 -2.90 16.40 -2.62
C LYS A 351 -3.71 17.56 -3.21
N ASP A 352 -4.68 17.26 -4.10
CA ASP A 352 -5.63 18.25 -4.62
C ASP A 352 -6.86 18.34 -3.70
N TYR A 353 -6.62 18.79 -2.49
CA TYR A 353 -7.63 18.85 -1.42
C TYR A 353 -8.86 19.69 -1.81
N LYS A 354 -8.68 20.71 -2.67
CA LYS A 354 -9.81 21.53 -3.14
C LYS A 354 -10.80 20.73 -3.99
N LYS A 355 -10.29 19.85 -4.86
CA LYS A 355 -11.14 18.95 -5.65
C LYS A 355 -11.72 17.84 -4.80
N ALA A 356 -10.96 17.32 -3.81
CA ALA A 356 -11.45 16.35 -2.85
C ALA A 356 -12.67 16.88 -2.09
N ILE A 357 -12.59 18.08 -1.51
CA ILE A 357 -13.72 18.73 -0.81
C ILE A 357 -14.93 18.84 -1.73
N LYS A 358 -14.77 19.33 -2.97
CA LYS A 358 -15.88 19.45 -3.91
C LYS A 358 -16.54 18.12 -4.25
N SER A 359 -15.73 17.05 -4.33
CA SER A 359 -16.25 15.70 -4.58
C SER A 359 -17.04 15.20 -3.38
N LEU A 360 -16.52 15.37 -2.16
CA LEU A 360 -17.23 15.00 -0.93
C LEU A 360 -18.53 15.81 -0.71
N GLU A 361 -18.54 17.10 -1.04
CA GLU A 361 -19.75 17.92 -1.00
C GLU A 361 -20.81 17.41 -2.00
N ARG A 362 -20.39 16.87 -3.15
CA ARG A 362 -21.30 16.22 -4.08
C ARG A 362 -21.78 14.87 -3.54
N ALA A 363 -20.89 14.06 -2.98
CA ALA A 363 -21.26 12.81 -2.33
C ALA A 363 -22.33 13.02 -1.26
N LEU A 364 -22.20 14.09 -0.45
CA LEU A 364 -23.12 14.42 0.62
C LEU A 364 -24.56 14.67 0.11
N LYS A 365 -24.73 15.20 -1.11
CA LYS A 365 -26.08 15.41 -1.72
C LYS A 365 -26.80 14.10 -2.01
N TYR A 366 -26.05 13.04 -2.24
CA TYR A 366 -26.57 11.71 -2.59
C TYR A 366 -26.47 10.73 -1.43
N ALA A 367 -25.93 11.17 -0.28
CA ALA A 367 -25.84 10.35 0.91
C ALA A 367 -27.25 10.03 1.43
N ASP A 368 -27.59 8.79 1.38
CA ASP A 368 -28.93 8.29 1.69
C ASP A 368 -29.02 7.69 3.10
N THR A 369 -27.89 7.37 3.75
CA THR A 369 -27.82 6.86 5.13
C THR A 369 -27.08 7.81 6.06
N GLU A 370 -27.35 7.73 7.35
CA GLU A 370 -26.61 8.47 8.37
C GLU A 370 -25.15 8.00 8.45
N GLU A 371 -24.90 6.68 8.26
CA GLU A 371 -23.57 6.10 8.25
C GLU A 371 -22.72 6.68 7.11
N ILE A 372 -23.28 6.73 5.89
CA ILE A 372 -22.62 7.35 4.73
C ILE A 372 -22.39 8.85 4.99
N ARG A 373 -23.36 9.55 5.56
CA ARG A 373 -23.17 10.96 5.95
C ARG A 373 -22.09 11.14 6.97
N SER A 374 -22.04 10.29 8.00
CA SER A 374 -20.99 10.32 9.01
C SER A 374 -19.61 10.12 8.40
N MET A 375 -19.47 9.13 7.49
CA MET A 375 -18.22 8.89 6.78
C MET A 375 -17.81 10.07 5.91
N ILE A 376 -18.75 10.67 5.15
CA ILE A 376 -18.45 11.82 4.30
C ILE A 376 -18.07 13.02 5.16
N TYR A 377 -18.76 13.29 6.28
CA TYR A 377 -18.40 14.36 7.21
C TYR A 377 -17.01 14.14 7.80
N PHE A 378 -16.67 12.91 8.16
CA PHE A 378 -15.34 12.57 8.64
C PHE A 378 -14.26 12.82 7.56
N ASN A 379 -14.48 12.38 6.32
CA ASN A 379 -13.57 12.64 5.21
C ASN A 379 -13.43 14.16 4.90
N LEU A 380 -14.51 14.93 5.03
CA LEU A 380 -14.46 16.38 4.93
C LEU A 380 -13.64 17.00 6.08
N ALA A 381 -13.78 16.50 7.30
CA ALA A 381 -12.98 16.92 8.44
C ALA A 381 -11.50 16.65 8.22
N VAL A 382 -11.13 15.41 7.82
CA VAL A 382 -9.76 15.03 7.50
C VAL A 382 -9.19 15.89 6.37
N THR A 383 -9.96 16.11 5.31
CA THR A 383 -9.48 16.92 4.16
C THR A 383 -9.26 18.37 4.53
N ASN A 384 -10.15 18.96 5.37
CA ASN A 384 -9.98 20.31 5.88
C ASN A 384 -8.81 20.42 6.87
N PHE A 385 -8.54 19.39 7.65
CA PHE A 385 -7.36 19.31 8.51
C PHE A 385 -6.05 19.38 7.69
N TYR A 386 -5.96 18.68 6.55
CA TYR A 386 -4.77 18.73 5.68
C TYR A 386 -4.49 20.09 5.05
N ILE A 387 -5.49 20.97 4.95
CA ILE A 387 -5.34 22.36 4.45
C ILE A 387 -5.34 23.39 5.57
N ASP A 388 -5.14 22.97 6.81
CA ASP A 388 -5.10 23.80 8.02
C ASP A 388 -6.39 24.64 8.25
N SER A 389 -7.53 24.18 7.71
CA SER A 389 -8.85 24.80 7.95
C SER A 389 -9.52 24.19 9.17
N PHE A 390 -8.96 24.43 10.36
CA PHE A 390 -9.33 23.72 11.59
C PHE A 390 -10.78 23.99 12.03
N ASP A 391 -11.27 25.21 11.92
CA ASP A 391 -12.68 25.53 12.22
C ASP A 391 -13.67 24.67 11.42
N LYS A 392 -13.40 24.48 10.11
CA LYS A 392 -14.23 23.62 9.26
C LYS A 392 -14.03 22.14 9.57
N ALA A 393 -12.80 21.76 9.87
CA ALA A 393 -12.50 20.39 10.27
C ALA A 393 -13.29 20.02 11.53
N LEU A 394 -13.32 20.89 12.55
CA LEU A 394 -14.10 20.70 13.77
C LEU A 394 -15.61 20.65 13.49
N ASP A 395 -16.16 21.57 12.70
CA ASP A 395 -17.60 21.58 12.36
C ASP A 395 -18.03 20.27 11.69
N TYR A 396 -17.26 19.78 10.70
CA TYR A 396 -17.56 18.52 10.06
C TYR A 396 -17.34 17.32 10.98
N LEU A 397 -16.30 17.36 11.81
CA LEU A 397 -16.00 16.29 12.77
C LEU A 397 -17.12 16.15 13.81
N GLU A 398 -17.62 17.27 14.35
CA GLU A 398 -18.77 17.27 15.26
C GLU A 398 -20.04 16.70 14.61
N LYS A 399 -20.30 17.05 13.35
CA LYS A 399 -21.42 16.47 12.60
C LYS A 399 -21.30 14.97 12.44
N SER A 400 -20.08 14.48 12.21
CA SER A 400 -19.79 13.07 12.10
C SER A 400 -19.94 12.35 13.44
N MET A 401 -19.41 12.92 14.54
CA MET A 401 -19.48 12.37 15.90
C MET A 401 -20.92 12.31 16.44
N LYS A 402 -21.77 13.27 16.07
CA LYS A 402 -23.20 13.25 16.46
C LYS A 402 -23.95 12.06 15.90
N ILE A 403 -23.51 11.49 14.78
CA ILE A 403 -24.14 10.32 14.16
C ILE A 403 -23.59 9.03 14.79
N ASN A 404 -22.29 8.89 14.83
CA ASN A 404 -21.60 7.82 15.54
C ASN A 404 -20.26 8.32 16.07
N ASP A 405 -19.92 7.89 17.27
CA ASP A 405 -18.71 8.30 17.97
C ASP A 405 -17.70 7.17 17.97
N THR A 406 -16.51 7.40 17.37
CA THR A 406 -15.47 6.38 17.21
C THR A 406 -14.10 6.88 17.67
N GLU A 407 -13.17 5.95 17.94
CA GLU A 407 -11.81 6.29 18.36
C GLU A 407 -11.05 7.10 17.31
N GLU A 408 -11.25 6.83 16.02
CA GLU A 408 -10.60 7.55 14.92
C GLU A 408 -10.99 9.03 14.90
N LYS A 409 -12.24 9.33 15.26
CA LYS A 409 -12.74 10.71 15.33
C LYS A 409 -12.14 11.46 16.51
N HIS A 410 -12.06 10.84 17.67
CA HIS A 410 -11.35 11.38 18.82
C HIS A 410 -9.86 11.57 18.56
N TYR A 411 -9.25 10.66 17.79
CA TYR A 411 -7.86 10.81 17.37
C TYR A 411 -7.69 12.06 16.47
N LEU A 412 -8.55 12.25 15.48
CA LEU A 412 -8.52 13.45 14.64
C LEU A 412 -8.78 14.72 15.45
N LEU A 413 -9.70 14.68 16.41
CA LEU A 413 -9.99 15.80 17.31
C LEU A 413 -8.74 16.18 18.12
N ALA A 414 -8.04 15.20 18.67
CA ALA A 414 -6.79 15.42 19.38
C ALA A 414 -5.71 16.04 18.49
N GLU A 415 -5.57 15.56 17.24
CA GLU A 415 -4.62 16.10 16.26
C GLU A 415 -4.96 17.57 15.90
N ILE A 416 -6.23 17.90 15.74
CA ILE A 416 -6.67 19.28 15.52
C ILE A 416 -6.26 20.15 16.70
N TYR A 417 -6.53 19.73 17.94
CA TYR A 417 -6.15 20.48 19.14
C TYR A 417 -4.62 20.66 19.27
N VAL A 418 -3.84 19.67 18.85
CA VAL A 418 -2.37 19.81 18.79
C VAL A 418 -1.98 20.94 17.82
N ARG A 419 -2.59 20.96 16.64
CA ARG A 419 -2.27 21.96 15.59
C ARG A 419 -2.74 23.38 15.96
N GLU A 420 -3.83 23.51 16.71
CA GLU A 420 -4.34 24.77 17.23
C GLU A 420 -3.60 25.25 18.49
N GLY A 421 -2.72 24.42 19.07
CA GLY A 421 -2.00 24.73 20.31
C GLY A 421 -2.83 24.57 21.59
N GLU A 422 -4.01 23.95 21.48
CA GLU A 422 -4.92 23.63 22.60
C GLU A 422 -4.41 22.41 23.37
N THR A 423 -3.21 22.53 23.90
CA THR A 423 -2.41 21.43 24.47
C THR A 423 -3.17 20.59 25.48
N GLN A 424 -3.92 21.24 26.42
CA GLN A 424 -4.61 20.49 27.47
C GLN A 424 -5.76 19.65 26.90
N LYS A 425 -6.50 20.18 25.93
CA LYS A 425 -7.58 19.43 25.27
C LYS A 425 -7.02 18.21 24.53
N ALA A 426 -5.90 18.38 23.82
CA ALA A 426 -5.21 17.27 23.16
C ALA A 426 -4.76 16.17 24.14
N ILE A 427 -4.19 16.57 25.30
CA ILE A 427 -3.80 15.64 26.37
C ILE A 427 -5.01 14.87 26.88
N ASP A 428 -6.13 15.54 27.11
CA ASP A 428 -7.35 14.92 27.63
C ASP A 428 -7.92 13.89 26.65
N GLU A 429 -7.97 14.21 25.35
CA GLU A 429 -8.41 13.29 24.28
C GLU A 429 -7.50 12.08 24.17
N TYR A 430 -6.17 12.27 24.06
CA TYR A 430 -5.25 11.13 23.99
C TYR A 430 -5.26 10.28 25.26
N SER A 431 -5.44 10.87 26.42
CA SER A 431 -5.55 10.13 27.68
C SER A 431 -6.79 9.25 27.71
N GLN A 432 -7.92 9.72 27.17
CA GLN A 432 -9.13 8.93 27.02
C GLN A 432 -8.94 7.79 26.01
N LEU A 433 -8.34 8.07 24.86
CA LEU A 433 -8.01 7.06 23.86
C LEU A 433 -7.12 5.94 24.42
N ILE A 434 -6.05 6.30 25.15
CA ILE A 434 -5.16 5.33 25.82
C ILE A 434 -5.92 4.54 26.90
N SER A 435 -6.88 5.15 27.59
CA SER A 435 -7.68 4.44 28.61
C SER A 435 -8.57 3.37 27.98
N LYS A 436 -9.12 3.62 26.78
CA LYS A 436 -9.94 2.68 26.01
C LYS A 436 -9.07 1.61 25.33
N ASN A 437 -7.96 2.02 24.72
CA ASN A 437 -7.04 1.13 24.04
C ASN A 437 -5.59 1.30 24.51
N PRO A 438 -5.22 0.71 25.66
CA PRO A 438 -3.93 0.92 26.31
C PRO A 438 -2.74 0.29 25.54
N ASN A 439 -2.99 -0.54 24.54
CA ASN A 439 -1.97 -1.18 23.72
C ASN A 439 -1.69 -0.43 22.41
N ASN A 440 -2.38 0.68 22.15
CA ASN A 440 -2.19 1.45 20.93
C ASN A 440 -0.88 2.26 20.99
N VAL A 441 0.05 1.89 20.12
CA VAL A 441 1.38 2.52 19.98
C VAL A 441 1.25 3.98 19.56
N GLU A 442 0.34 4.29 18.62
CA GLU A 442 0.16 5.63 18.06
C GLU A 442 -0.28 6.63 19.11
N TYR A 443 -1.32 6.31 19.88
CA TYR A 443 -1.83 7.19 20.93
C TYR A 443 -0.76 7.46 22.00
N THR A 444 0.03 6.42 22.32
CA THR A 444 1.13 6.55 23.28
C THR A 444 2.23 7.47 22.77
N ILE A 445 2.61 7.34 21.50
CA ILE A 445 3.61 8.20 20.86
C ILE A 445 3.10 9.64 20.82
N SER A 446 1.87 9.88 20.36
CA SER A 446 1.29 11.22 20.24
C SER A 446 1.24 11.93 21.60
N LEU A 447 0.72 11.27 22.65
CA LEU A 447 0.69 11.86 24.00
C LEU A 447 2.11 12.13 24.55
N THR A 448 3.03 11.20 24.31
CA THR A 448 4.43 11.40 24.74
C THR A 448 5.06 12.60 24.05
N ASN A 449 4.85 12.75 22.75
CA ASN A 449 5.36 13.89 21.98
C ASN A 449 4.81 15.22 22.47
N ILE A 450 3.53 15.30 22.83
CA ILE A 450 2.95 16.51 23.42
C ILE A 450 3.69 16.89 24.71
N TYR A 451 3.93 15.93 25.62
CA TYR A 451 4.68 16.21 26.84
C TYR A 451 6.13 16.60 26.57
N VAL A 452 6.80 15.98 25.59
CA VAL A 452 8.16 16.33 25.18
C VAL A 452 8.22 17.76 24.63
N LEU A 453 7.30 18.13 23.74
CA LEU A 453 7.21 19.48 23.17
C LEU A 453 6.97 20.54 24.25
N ASN A 454 6.19 20.20 25.26
CA ASN A 454 5.94 21.06 26.43
C ASN A 454 7.06 20.99 27.51
N ARG A 455 8.16 20.28 27.24
CA ARG A 455 9.27 20.06 28.16
C ARG A 455 8.87 19.37 29.49
N ASP A 456 7.73 18.68 29.53
CA ASP A 456 7.32 17.87 30.68
C ASP A 456 7.83 16.42 30.54
N PHE A 457 9.14 16.29 30.63
CA PHE A 457 9.82 15.00 30.46
C PHE A 457 9.42 13.97 31.55
N ILE A 458 8.95 14.44 32.70
CA ILE A 458 8.52 13.55 33.79
C ILE A 458 7.24 12.84 33.36
N LYS A 459 6.25 13.55 32.82
CA LYS A 459 5.01 12.95 32.35
C LYS A 459 5.25 12.11 31.11
N ALA A 460 6.08 12.56 30.15
CA ALA A 460 6.48 11.78 28.99
C ALA A 460 7.02 10.40 29.38
N ARG A 461 7.98 10.38 30.33
CA ARG A 461 8.54 9.12 30.87
C ARG A 461 7.49 8.25 31.55
N LYS A 462 6.57 8.84 32.31
CA LYS A 462 5.50 8.10 32.99
C LYS A 462 4.59 7.39 32.01
N VAL A 463 4.21 8.05 30.91
CA VAL A 463 3.38 7.47 29.84
C VAL A 463 4.09 6.26 29.23
N LEU A 464 5.35 6.43 28.80
CA LEU A 464 6.14 5.35 28.18
C LEU A 464 6.35 4.18 29.13
N LYS A 465 6.69 4.45 30.38
CA LYS A 465 6.89 3.40 31.39
C LYS A 465 5.62 2.58 31.56
N SER A 466 4.48 3.24 31.74
CA SER A 466 3.18 2.55 31.87
C SER A 466 2.83 1.72 30.65
N PHE A 467 3.15 2.19 29.44
CA PHE A 467 2.93 1.47 28.20
C PHE A 467 3.82 0.23 28.11
N PHE A 468 5.14 0.37 28.34
CA PHE A 468 6.10 -0.74 28.23
C PHE A 468 5.98 -1.77 29.38
N GLU A 469 5.41 -1.41 30.52
CA GLU A 469 5.05 -2.37 31.55
C GLU A 469 3.95 -3.32 31.10
N LYS A 470 2.99 -2.82 30.30
CA LYS A 470 1.91 -3.62 29.71
C LYS A 470 2.33 -4.32 28.41
N ASN A 471 3.24 -3.72 27.66
CA ASN A 471 3.67 -4.15 26.30
C ASN A 471 5.21 -4.29 26.23
N PRO A 472 5.81 -5.26 26.92
CA PRO A 472 7.28 -5.39 27.00
C PRO A 472 7.96 -5.57 25.62
N ASN A 473 7.28 -6.21 24.68
CA ASN A 473 7.81 -6.48 23.33
C ASN A 473 7.90 -5.21 22.47
N GLU A 474 7.15 -4.16 22.80
CA GLU A 474 7.15 -2.90 22.08
C GLU A 474 8.37 -2.01 22.40
N LYS A 475 9.21 -2.36 23.36
CA LYS A 475 10.44 -1.62 23.67
C LYS A 475 11.43 -1.54 22.51
N THR A 476 11.39 -2.52 21.61
CA THR A 476 12.24 -2.58 20.42
C THR A 476 11.54 -2.11 19.16
N ASN A 477 10.35 -1.56 19.27
CA ASN A 477 9.60 -1.07 18.12
C ASN A 477 10.30 0.17 17.53
N PRO A 478 10.72 0.13 16.24
CA PRO A 478 11.46 1.22 15.58
C PRO A 478 10.72 2.57 15.60
N ARG A 479 9.40 2.57 15.78
CA ARG A 479 8.60 3.80 15.84
C ARG A 479 8.95 4.65 17.05
N PHE A 480 9.26 4.05 18.19
CA PHE A 480 9.72 4.80 19.36
C PHE A 480 11.14 5.35 19.17
N GLU A 481 11.99 4.71 18.36
CA GLU A 481 13.32 5.22 18.00
C GLU A 481 13.24 6.39 17.03
N SER A 482 12.39 6.29 16.00
CA SER A 482 12.27 7.31 14.94
C SER A 482 11.80 8.67 15.49
N TYR A 483 11.00 8.68 16.53
CA TYR A 483 10.58 9.91 17.21
C TYR A 483 11.56 10.41 18.28
N GLY A 484 12.72 9.75 18.43
CA GLY A 484 13.74 10.14 19.42
C GLY A 484 13.28 9.97 20.88
N ILE A 485 12.15 9.32 21.10
CA ILE A 485 11.47 9.18 22.39
C ILE A 485 12.34 8.37 23.37
N LEU A 486 13.05 7.34 22.90
CA LEU A 486 13.93 6.50 23.73
C LEU A 486 15.16 7.24 24.25
N LYS A 487 15.53 8.39 23.66
CA LYS A 487 16.67 9.22 24.16
C LYS A 487 16.41 9.88 25.52
N PHE A 488 15.15 9.87 25.97
CA PHE A 488 14.78 10.46 27.26
C PHE A 488 14.91 9.49 28.45
N GLY A 489 15.68 8.40 28.27
CA GLY A 489 16.21 7.57 29.37
C GLY A 489 15.14 6.72 30.07
N LEU A 490 14.65 5.72 29.39
CA LEU A 490 13.99 4.56 30.02
C LEU A 490 15.01 3.52 30.41
#